data_30878c924209903f1333868d3ed4a6d1
#
_entry.id   30878c924209903f1333868d3ed4a6d1
#
_cell.length_a   1.000
_cell.length_b   1.000
_cell.length_c   1.000
_cell.angle_alpha   90.00
_cell.angle_beta   90.00
_cell.angle_gamma   90.00
#
_symmetry.space_group_name_H-M   'P 1'
#
loop_
_entity.id
_entity.type
_entity.pdbx_description
1 polymer ?
#
loop_
_entity_poly.entity_id
_entity_poly.type
_entity_poly.pdbx_seq_one_letter_code
_entity_poly.pdbx_strand_id
1 'polypeptide(L)'
;MKIIIRYFSFVMGLMLTLPSFAKEKISVMLDWYVNPDHTAIIVAQQKGFFEKNNLEVEIIEPADPALPPKLVAAEKVDLAVSYQPQLYQQVAEGLPLVRVGSLISNPLNSVVVLKKSNLKSLADLKGKKVGYSVSGFEDGLLDTMLHSIGLSNKDVELVNVNWSLSPSLLTGQVDAVIGAFRNFELNQLALEKQEGIAFFPEQYGVPAYDELILVANKNNVTDKKTSAFLTALEQATSYLQAHPNEAWQAFVSYKPNELNTPLNQLAWKDTLPFLANKPRQLDAKRYQQMAEFMQQKGLIPKALALKEYAVEIE
;
A
#
# COMPACT_ATOMS: atom_id res chain seq x y z
N MET A 1 57.20 -56.68 38.63
CA MET A 1 56.36 -56.47 37.45
C MET A 1 55.13 -55.63 37.92
N LYS A 2 55.19 -54.29 37.69
CA LYS A 2 54.12 -53.32 38.11
C LYS A 2 53.23 -53.03 36.93
N ILE A 3 51.98 -53.45 37.01
CA ILE A 3 50.96 -53.15 35.97
C ILE A 3 50.37 -51.79 36.28
N ILE A 4 50.55 -50.83 35.32
CA ILE A 4 49.93 -49.48 35.35
C ILE A 4 48.65 -49.57 34.56
N ILE A 5 47.51 -49.49 35.24
CA ILE A 5 46.18 -49.38 34.62
C ILE A 5 45.95 -47.88 34.32
N ARG A 6 45.88 -47.50 33.02
CA ARG A 6 45.46 -46.17 32.57
C ARG A 6 43.95 -46.15 32.44
N TYR A 7 43.28 -45.37 33.27
CA TYR A 7 41.89 -45.02 33.07
C TYR A 7 41.79 -43.98 31.95
N PHE A 8 41.14 -44.38 30.85
CA PHE A 8 40.80 -43.50 29.75
C PHE A 8 39.38 -42.96 30.03
N SER A 9 39.26 -41.73 30.58
CA SER A 9 37.99 -41.07 30.82
C SER A 9 37.45 -40.58 29.47
N PHE A 10 36.41 -41.26 28.95
CA PHE A 10 35.66 -40.85 27.76
C PHE A 10 34.65 -39.76 28.16
N VAL A 11 34.99 -38.50 27.96
CA VAL A 11 34.06 -37.39 28.13
C VAL A 11 33.15 -37.35 26.87
N MET A 12 31.96 -37.91 26.98
CA MET A 12 30.91 -37.85 25.96
C MET A 12 30.27 -36.47 26.02
N GLY A 13 30.73 -35.58 25.17
CA GLY A 13 30.16 -34.23 25.01
C GLY A 13 28.74 -34.33 24.49
N LEU A 14 27.75 -34.01 25.36
CA LEU A 14 26.34 -33.88 24.99
C LEU A 14 26.21 -32.61 24.14
N MET A 15 26.25 -32.74 22.79
CA MET A 15 25.87 -31.68 21.89
C MET A 15 24.36 -31.43 22.03
N LEU A 16 24.00 -30.42 22.82
CA LEU A 16 22.65 -29.87 22.84
C LEU A 16 22.38 -29.25 21.46
N THR A 17 21.74 -30.02 20.58
CA THR A 17 21.17 -29.48 19.36
C THR A 17 19.99 -28.58 19.75
N LEU A 18 20.21 -27.29 19.82
CA LEU A 18 19.11 -26.32 19.92
C LEU A 18 18.20 -26.52 18.70
N PRO A 19 16.88 -26.70 18.90
CA PRO A 19 15.97 -26.79 17.78
C PRO A 19 16.04 -25.47 17.01
N SER A 20 16.59 -25.49 15.81
CA SER A 20 16.47 -24.39 14.87
C SER A 20 15.02 -24.40 14.38
N PHE A 21 14.18 -23.55 14.96
CA PHE A 21 12.87 -23.32 14.39
C PHE A 21 13.06 -22.67 13.01
N ALA A 22 12.62 -23.36 11.97
CA ALA A 22 12.57 -22.78 10.63
C ALA A 22 11.69 -21.52 10.68
N LYS A 23 12.15 -20.41 10.04
CA LYS A 23 11.36 -19.19 9.95
C LYS A 23 10.05 -19.50 9.21
N GLU A 24 8.97 -18.86 9.64
CA GLU A 24 7.70 -18.97 8.94
C GLU A 24 7.73 -18.11 7.68
N LYS A 25 7.33 -18.69 6.54
CA LYS A 25 7.28 -17.98 5.26
C LYS A 25 5.97 -17.24 5.13
N ILE A 26 6.05 -15.98 4.68
CA ILE A 26 4.92 -15.14 4.35
C ILE A 26 5.24 -14.30 3.12
N SER A 27 4.29 -14.22 2.20
CA SER A 27 4.39 -13.39 1.01
C SER A 27 3.55 -12.13 1.15
N VAL A 28 4.09 -10.99 0.70
CA VAL A 28 3.35 -9.73 0.57
C VAL A 28 3.52 -9.19 -0.84
N MET A 29 2.39 -9.00 -1.54
CA MET A 29 2.38 -8.36 -2.85
C MET A 29 2.09 -6.88 -2.68
N LEU A 30 2.93 -6.03 -3.28
CA LEU A 30 2.73 -4.59 -3.29
C LEU A 30 1.62 -4.22 -4.29
N ASP A 31 1.10 -3.00 -4.20
CA ASP A 31 0.14 -2.43 -5.16
C ASP A 31 0.81 -1.83 -6.40
N TRP A 32 2.09 -1.47 -6.26
CA TRP A 32 2.91 -0.81 -7.27
C TRP A 32 4.35 -1.32 -7.24
N TYR A 33 5.23 -0.83 -8.13
CA TYR A 33 6.68 -1.01 -7.96
C TYR A 33 7.15 -0.33 -6.66
N VAL A 34 8.25 -0.82 -6.09
CA VAL A 34 8.76 -0.29 -4.81
C VAL A 34 9.02 1.21 -4.90
N ASN A 35 8.41 1.96 -4.01
CA ASN A 35 8.55 3.40 -3.87
C ASN A 35 8.44 3.80 -2.38
N PRO A 36 8.60 5.08 -2.01
CA PRO A 36 8.58 5.52 -0.61
C PRO A 36 7.31 5.18 0.18
N ASP A 37 6.17 4.91 -0.45
CA ASP A 37 4.93 4.52 0.25
C ASP A 37 5.04 3.12 0.88
N HIS A 38 5.97 2.28 0.39
CA HIS A 38 6.28 0.96 0.92
C HIS A 38 7.37 0.95 1.99
N THR A 39 7.80 2.11 2.46
CA THR A 39 8.97 2.27 3.33
C THR A 39 8.93 1.38 4.57
N ALA A 40 7.77 1.26 5.23
CA ALA A 40 7.65 0.43 6.44
C ALA A 40 7.99 -1.03 6.16
N ILE A 41 7.54 -1.59 5.02
CA ILE A 41 7.83 -2.98 4.62
C ILE A 41 9.32 -3.14 4.29
N ILE A 42 9.86 -2.23 3.47
CA ILE A 42 11.25 -2.31 3.02
C ILE A 42 12.23 -2.12 4.19
N VAL A 43 11.96 -1.16 5.09
CA VAL A 43 12.78 -0.95 6.29
C VAL A 43 12.67 -2.15 7.24
N ALA A 44 11.48 -2.76 7.39
CA ALA A 44 11.33 -3.98 8.17
C ALA A 44 12.23 -5.11 7.65
N GLN A 45 12.29 -5.28 6.34
CA GLN A 45 13.16 -6.25 5.67
C GLN A 45 14.65 -5.93 5.90
N GLN A 46 15.08 -4.71 5.56
CA GLN A 46 16.49 -4.32 5.56
C GLN A 46 17.08 -4.19 6.98
N LYS A 47 16.28 -3.87 7.98
CA LYS A 47 16.69 -3.79 9.39
C LYS A 47 16.51 -5.10 10.15
N GLY A 48 16.04 -6.16 9.46
CA GLY A 48 15.88 -7.49 10.03
C GLY A 48 14.72 -7.59 11.05
N PHE A 49 13.73 -6.70 11.01
CA PHE A 49 12.58 -6.79 11.92
C PHE A 49 11.71 -8.01 11.61
N PHE A 50 11.56 -8.40 10.35
CA PHE A 50 10.89 -9.65 10.00
C PHE A 50 11.63 -10.87 10.58
N GLU A 51 12.94 -10.91 10.41
CA GLU A 51 13.77 -11.99 10.99
C GLU A 51 13.66 -12.11 12.52
N LYS A 52 13.69 -10.97 13.22
CA LYS A 52 13.51 -10.91 14.68
C LYS A 52 12.17 -11.43 15.13
N ASN A 53 11.15 -11.36 14.29
CA ASN A 53 9.81 -11.91 14.51
C ASN A 53 9.62 -13.30 13.89
N ASN A 54 10.73 -14.01 13.62
CA ASN A 54 10.75 -15.38 13.09
C ASN A 54 10.08 -15.53 11.71
N LEU A 55 10.13 -14.46 10.85
CA LEU A 55 9.57 -14.48 9.50
C LEU A 55 10.66 -14.47 8.44
N GLU A 56 10.39 -15.19 7.35
CA GLU A 56 11.02 -15.05 6.04
C GLU A 56 9.97 -14.43 5.11
N VAL A 57 10.15 -13.14 4.77
CA VAL A 57 9.15 -12.39 3.99
C VAL A 57 9.58 -12.30 2.54
N GLU A 58 8.70 -12.74 1.63
CA GLU A 58 8.82 -12.52 0.19
C GLU A 58 8.04 -11.28 -0.19
N ILE A 59 8.72 -10.25 -0.69
CA ILE A 59 8.12 -8.99 -1.19
C ILE A 59 8.00 -9.10 -2.70
N ILE A 60 6.78 -8.99 -3.23
CA ILE A 60 6.46 -9.21 -4.65
C ILE A 60 5.92 -7.92 -5.25
N GLU A 61 6.54 -7.42 -6.31
CA GLU A 61 5.97 -6.34 -7.13
C GLU A 61 4.95 -6.93 -8.10
N PRO A 62 3.79 -6.29 -8.28
CA PRO A 62 2.74 -6.85 -9.13
C PRO A 62 3.05 -6.68 -10.62
N ALA A 63 2.58 -7.62 -11.44
CA ALA A 63 2.63 -7.51 -12.90
C ALA A 63 1.53 -6.57 -13.45
N ASP A 64 0.46 -6.37 -12.70
CA ASP A 64 -0.68 -5.50 -13.00
C ASP A 64 -1.19 -4.89 -11.67
N PRO A 65 -1.39 -3.56 -11.57
CA PRO A 65 -1.76 -2.89 -10.32
C PRO A 65 -3.14 -3.28 -9.79
N ALA A 66 -4.01 -3.89 -10.60
CA ALA A 66 -5.34 -4.34 -10.17
C ALA A 66 -5.37 -5.79 -9.64
N LEU A 67 -4.23 -6.52 -9.67
CA LEU A 67 -4.17 -7.94 -9.30
C LEU A 67 -3.96 -8.23 -7.80
N PRO A 68 -3.20 -7.45 -7.01
CA PRO A 68 -2.74 -7.88 -5.70
C PRO A 68 -3.85 -8.40 -4.78
N PRO A 69 -4.96 -7.69 -4.52
CA PRO A 69 -6.01 -8.21 -3.64
C PRO A 69 -6.72 -9.45 -4.21
N LYS A 70 -6.80 -9.59 -5.54
CA LYS A 70 -7.40 -10.78 -6.17
C LYS A 70 -6.55 -12.04 -5.94
N LEU A 71 -5.22 -11.89 -5.89
CA LEU A 71 -4.31 -13.00 -5.61
C LEU A 71 -4.36 -13.40 -4.14
N VAL A 72 -4.59 -12.47 -3.21
CA VAL A 72 -4.90 -12.79 -1.81
C VAL A 72 -6.24 -13.53 -1.70
N ALA A 73 -7.29 -13.06 -2.38
CA ALA A 73 -8.58 -13.74 -2.40
C ALA A 73 -8.49 -15.18 -2.93
N ALA A 74 -7.60 -15.41 -3.90
CA ALA A 74 -7.31 -16.72 -4.47
C ALA A 74 -6.25 -17.54 -3.70
N GLU A 75 -5.80 -17.06 -2.52
CA GLU A 75 -4.78 -17.69 -1.67
C GLU A 75 -3.45 -17.99 -2.40
N LYS A 76 -3.07 -17.13 -3.35
CA LYS A 76 -1.80 -17.22 -4.08
C LYS A 76 -0.67 -16.45 -3.41
N VAL A 77 -1.02 -15.44 -2.61
CA VAL A 77 -0.15 -14.67 -1.73
C VAL A 77 -0.84 -14.50 -0.38
N ASP A 78 -0.08 -14.35 0.69
CA ASP A 78 -0.64 -14.26 2.04
C ASP A 78 -1.25 -12.87 2.30
N LEU A 79 -0.53 -11.81 1.91
CA LEU A 79 -0.92 -10.42 2.10
C LEU A 79 -0.78 -9.64 0.81
N ALA A 80 -1.57 -8.58 0.67
CA ALA A 80 -1.35 -7.58 -0.37
C ALA A 80 -1.54 -6.17 0.17
N VAL A 81 -0.84 -5.22 -0.46
CA VAL A 81 -1.16 -3.80 -0.36
C VAL A 81 -2.36 -3.53 -1.26
N SER A 82 -3.30 -2.76 -0.77
CA SER A 82 -4.55 -2.40 -1.44
C SER A 82 -5.04 -1.05 -0.94
N TYR A 83 -6.17 -0.58 -1.44
CA TYR A 83 -6.78 0.70 -1.10
C TYR A 83 -8.08 0.49 -0.32
N GLN A 84 -8.34 1.31 0.71
CA GLN A 84 -9.54 1.12 1.53
C GLN A 84 -10.84 1.14 0.69
N PRO A 85 -11.08 2.09 -0.23
CA PRO A 85 -12.30 2.07 -1.04
C PRO A 85 -12.40 0.84 -1.97
N GLN A 86 -11.28 0.40 -2.55
CA GLN A 86 -11.24 -0.81 -3.39
C GLN A 86 -11.65 -2.05 -2.60
N LEU A 87 -11.19 -2.18 -1.34
CA LEU A 87 -11.57 -3.29 -0.47
C LEU A 87 -13.10 -3.39 -0.31
N TYR A 88 -13.80 -2.25 -0.10
CA TYR A 88 -15.26 -2.28 0.06
C TYR A 88 -15.96 -2.79 -1.19
N GLN A 89 -15.53 -2.39 -2.37
CA GLN A 89 -16.09 -2.85 -3.64
C GLN A 89 -15.86 -4.35 -3.82
N GLN A 90 -14.63 -4.81 -3.59
CA GLN A 90 -14.27 -6.22 -3.75
C GLN A 90 -14.99 -7.13 -2.74
N VAL A 91 -15.17 -6.68 -1.50
CA VAL A 91 -15.97 -7.42 -0.50
C VAL A 91 -17.45 -7.45 -0.89
N ALA A 92 -17.97 -6.35 -1.44
CA ALA A 92 -19.36 -6.31 -1.95
C ALA A 92 -19.55 -7.22 -3.18
N GLU A 93 -18.51 -7.46 -3.97
CA GLU A 93 -18.46 -8.42 -5.06
C GLU A 93 -18.28 -9.87 -4.58
N GLY A 94 -18.08 -10.09 -3.28
CA GLY A 94 -17.96 -11.40 -2.65
C GLY A 94 -16.53 -11.93 -2.51
N LEU A 95 -15.49 -11.11 -2.74
CA LEU A 95 -14.11 -11.52 -2.48
C LEU A 95 -13.90 -11.69 -0.96
N PRO A 96 -13.26 -12.79 -0.51
CA PRO A 96 -13.02 -13.08 0.90
C PRO A 96 -11.84 -12.28 1.44
N LEU A 97 -11.92 -10.97 1.38
CA LEU A 97 -10.85 -10.06 1.79
C LEU A 97 -11.22 -9.31 3.08
N VAL A 98 -10.19 -8.99 3.86
CA VAL A 98 -10.33 -8.15 5.05
C VAL A 98 -9.04 -7.34 5.27
N ARG A 99 -9.19 -6.08 5.71
CA ARG A 99 -8.06 -5.25 6.15
C ARG A 99 -7.49 -5.79 7.46
N VAL A 100 -6.17 -5.93 7.52
CA VAL A 100 -5.43 -6.34 8.72
C VAL A 100 -4.49 -5.26 9.25
N GLY A 101 -4.14 -4.26 8.42
CA GLY A 101 -3.22 -3.19 8.78
C GLY A 101 -3.29 -2.02 7.80
N SER A 102 -2.59 -0.92 8.11
CA SER A 102 -2.46 0.24 7.23
C SER A 102 -0.99 0.64 7.11
N LEU A 103 -0.57 1.04 5.91
CA LEU A 103 0.75 1.63 5.64
C LEU A 103 0.65 3.16 5.57
N ILE A 104 -0.34 3.65 4.84
CA ILE A 104 -0.62 5.08 4.64
C ILE A 104 -2.04 5.35 5.13
N SER A 105 -2.16 6.18 6.17
CA SER A 105 -3.42 6.39 6.89
C SER A 105 -4.20 7.64 6.47
N ASN A 106 -3.79 8.29 5.38
CA ASN A 106 -4.48 9.46 4.82
C ASN A 106 -4.48 9.38 3.30
N PRO A 107 -5.44 10.03 2.62
CA PRO A 107 -5.51 10.03 1.17
C PRO A 107 -4.26 10.63 0.51
N LEU A 108 -3.71 9.95 -0.46
CA LEU A 108 -2.64 10.44 -1.36
C LEU A 108 -3.19 10.70 -2.76
N ASN A 109 -4.21 9.97 -3.16
CA ASN A 109 -4.81 10.03 -4.49
C ASN A 109 -5.28 11.42 -4.87
N SER A 110 -5.18 11.75 -6.13
CA SER A 110 -5.66 13.02 -6.70
C SER A 110 -5.96 12.90 -8.19
N VAL A 111 -6.79 13.81 -8.69
CA VAL A 111 -6.85 14.09 -10.12
C VAL A 111 -5.79 15.12 -10.43
N VAL A 112 -4.89 14.83 -11.36
CA VAL A 112 -3.81 15.74 -11.76
C VAL A 112 -3.96 16.15 -13.24
N VAL A 113 -3.80 17.43 -13.49
CA VAL A 113 -3.69 18.03 -14.83
C VAL A 113 -2.39 18.80 -14.93
N LEU A 114 -1.87 19.01 -16.14
CA LEU A 114 -0.74 19.91 -16.34
C LEU A 114 -1.21 21.37 -16.30
N LYS A 115 -0.51 22.23 -15.57
CA LYS A 115 -0.81 23.66 -15.49
C LYS A 115 -0.86 24.33 -16.89
N LYS A 116 0.00 23.91 -17.81
CA LYS A 116 0.02 24.39 -19.19
C LYS A 116 -1.23 24.02 -20.02
N SER A 117 -2.04 23.04 -19.57
CA SER A 117 -3.29 22.64 -20.25
C SER A 117 -4.41 23.66 -20.09
N ASN A 118 -4.26 24.64 -19.17
CA ASN A 118 -5.29 25.60 -18.76
C ASN A 118 -6.57 25.00 -18.16
N LEU A 119 -6.56 23.72 -17.77
CA LEU A 119 -7.63 23.10 -16.99
C LEU A 119 -7.46 23.56 -15.53
N LYS A 120 -8.45 24.25 -14.98
CA LYS A 120 -8.36 24.91 -13.67
C LYS A 120 -9.31 24.33 -12.62
N SER A 121 -10.23 23.48 -13.06
CA SER A 121 -11.26 22.86 -12.23
C SER A 121 -11.64 21.49 -12.79
N LEU A 122 -12.28 20.65 -11.99
CA LEU A 122 -12.84 19.38 -12.47
C LEU A 122 -13.92 19.59 -13.56
N ALA A 123 -14.60 20.76 -13.59
CA ALA A 123 -15.59 21.05 -14.61
C ALA A 123 -14.96 21.16 -16.03
N ASP A 124 -13.70 21.51 -16.09
CA ASP A 124 -12.96 21.62 -17.37
C ASP A 124 -12.63 20.23 -17.96
N LEU A 125 -12.86 19.15 -17.21
CA LEU A 125 -12.66 17.77 -17.67
C LEU A 125 -13.78 17.27 -18.58
N LYS A 126 -14.88 18.01 -18.72
CA LYS A 126 -15.97 17.61 -19.62
C LYS A 126 -15.47 17.44 -21.06
N GLY A 127 -15.69 16.22 -21.62
CA GLY A 127 -15.22 15.82 -22.95
C GLY A 127 -13.71 15.56 -23.04
N LYS A 128 -13.00 15.47 -21.90
CA LYS A 128 -11.56 15.23 -21.83
C LYS A 128 -11.25 13.77 -21.58
N LYS A 129 -10.02 13.38 -21.92
CA LYS A 129 -9.46 12.05 -21.62
C LYS A 129 -8.87 12.04 -20.22
N VAL A 130 -9.36 11.13 -19.38
CA VAL A 130 -8.84 10.93 -18.03
C VAL A 130 -8.23 9.53 -17.92
N GLY A 131 -6.91 9.49 -17.67
CA GLY A 131 -6.17 8.26 -17.47
C GLY A 131 -6.39 7.71 -16.05
N TYR A 132 -6.43 6.38 -15.94
CA TYR A 132 -6.48 5.67 -14.66
C TYR A 132 -5.63 4.40 -14.75
N SER A 133 -5.20 3.86 -13.59
CA SER A 133 -4.38 2.65 -13.48
C SER A 133 -5.16 1.49 -12.85
N VAL A 134 -5.87 1.72 -11.74
CA VAL A 134 -6.57 0.70 -10.97
C VAL A 134 -8.06 0.75 -11.25
N SER A 135 -8.51 -0.12 -12.15
CA SER A 135 -9.92 -0.23 -12.53
C SER A 135 -10.80 -0.66 -11.35
N GLY A 136 -12.02 -0.09 -11.31
CA GLY A 136 -13.01 -0.34 -10.27
C GLY A 136 -12.84 0.57 -9.04
N PHE A 137 -11.63 1.06 -8.77
CA PHE A 137 -11.34 1.96 -7.66
C PHE A 137 -11.23 3.43 -8.12
N GLU A 138 -10.31 3.73 -9.00
CA GLU A 138 -10.00 5.11 -9.39
C GLU A 138 -11.11 5.74 -10.22
N ASP A 139 -11.74 4.98 -11.09
CA ASP A 139 -12.91 5.42 -11.85
C ASP A 139 -14.13 5.69 -10.95
N GLY A 140 -14.34 4.88 -9.90
CA GLY A 140 -15.37 5.13 -8.89
C GLY A 140 -15.08 6.38 -8.05
N LEU A 141 -13.83 6.61 -7.69
CA LEU A 141 -13.39 7.80 -6.97
C LEU A 141 -13.59 9.06 -7.83
N LEU A 142 -13.17 9.01 -9.10
CA LEU A 142 -13.37 10.09 -10.06
C LEU A 142 -14.85 10.41 -10.24
N ASP A 143 -15.71 9.39 -10.43
CA ASP A 143 -17.16 9.57 -10.58
C ASP A 143 -17.77 10.30 -9.40
N THR A 144 -17.33 9.96 -8.18
CA THR A 144 -17.75 10.65 -6.95
C THR A 144 -17.37 12.13 -6.96
N MET A 145 -16.12 12.44 -7.35
CA MET A 145 -15.62 13.81 -7.44
C MET A 145 -16.39 14.62 -8.50
N LEU A 146 -16.63 14.02 -9.66
CA LEU A 146 -17.40 14.62 -10.76
C LEU A 146 -18.85 14.86 -10.37
N HIS A 147 -19.51 13.93 -9.66
CA HIS A 147 -20.88 14.11 -9.19
C HIS A 147 -21.04 15.28 -8.22
N SER A 148 -20.01 15.61 -7.43
CA SER A 148 -20.04 16.77 -6.54
C SER A 148 -20.21 18.11 -7.26
N ILE A 149 -19.91 18.14 -8.56
CA ILE A 149 -19.98 19.33 -9.42
C ILE A 149 -21.00 19.19 -10.58
N GLY A 150 -21.87 18.16 -10.52
CA GLY A 150 -22.92 17.92 -11.52
C GLY A 150 -22.47 17.23 -12.80
N LEU A 151 -21.29 16.64 -12.82
CA LEU A 151 -20.77 15.79 -13.89
C LEU A 151 -20.72 14.32 -13.45
N SER A 152 -20.34 13.42 -14.36
CA SER A 152 -20.18 11.99 -14.11
C SER A 152 -19.08 11.41 -15.02
N ASN A 153 -18.72 10.15 -14.84
CA ASN A 153 -17.81 9.44 -15.73
C ASN A 153 -18.32 9.40 -17.20
N LYS A 154 -19.62 9.62 -17.45
CA LYS A 154 -20.16 9.72 -18.82
C LYS A 154 -19.80 11.02 -19.52
N ASP A 155 -19.36 12.02 -18.79
CA ASP A 155 -18.93 13.33 -19.30
C ASP A 155 -17.44 13.37 -19.65
N VAL A 156 -16.68 12.30 -19.41
CA VAL A 156 -15.25 12.17 -19.72
C VAL A 156 -14.96 10.88 -20.50
N GLU A 157 -13.80 10.80 -21.14
CA GLU A 157 -13.31 9.57 -21.77
C GLU A 157 -12.29 8.92 -20.85
N LEU A 158 -12.65 7.76 -20.24
CA LEU A 158 -11.75 7.00 -19.36
C LEU A 158 -10.76 6.17 -20.18
N VAL A 159 -9.47 6.30 -19.89
CA VAL A 159 -8.39 5.59 -20.58
C VAL A 159 -7.56 4.83 -19.55
N ASN A 160 -7.51 3.50 -19.65
CA ASN A 160 -6.57 2.73 -18.83
C ASN A 160 -5.15 2.98 -19.31
N VAL A 161 -4.32 3.61 -18.50
CA VAL A 161 -2.92 3.91 -18.78
C VAL A 161 -1.95 2.99 -18.05
N ASN A 162 -2.47 2.02 -17.29
CA ASN A 162 -1.69 1.05 -16.53
C ASN A 162 -0.63 1.77 -15.66
N TRP A 163 0.65 1.47 -15.82
CA TRP A 163 1.78 2.05 -15.06
C TRP A 163 2.15 3.49 -15.47
N SER A 164 1.48 4.08 -16.46
CA SER A 164 1.93 5.26 -17.19
C SER A 164 1.16 6.52 -16.84
N LEU A 165 0.83 6.79 -15.57
CA LEU A 165 0.09 8.00 -15.16
C LEU A 165 0.78 9.28 -15.63
N SER A 166 1.94 9.62 -15.07
CA SER A 166 2.68 10.82 -15.47
C SER A 166 3.17 10.79 -16.92
N PRO A 167 3.69 9.68 -17.47
CA PRO A 167 4.08 9.65 -18.89
C PRO A 167 2.93 9.92 -19.85
N SER A 168 1.75 9.36 -19.60
CA SER A 168 0.56 9.60 -20.47
C SER A 168 0.10 11.05 -20.43
N LEU A 169 0.19 11.69 -19.26
CA LEU A 169 -0.12 13.11 -19.10
C LEU A 169 0.93 13.99 -19.78
N LEU A 170 2.22 13.68 -19.64
CA LEU A 170 3.32 14.45 -20.24
C LEU A 170 3.31 14.41 -21.76
N THR A 171 2.97 13.27 -22.35
CA THR A 171 2.88 13.06 -23.81
C THR A 171 1.58 13.57 -24.42
N GLY A 172 0.59 13.93 -23.60
CA GLY A 172 -0.73 14.36 -24.08
C GLY A 172 -1.60 13.21 -24.59
N GLN A 173 -1.30 11.97 -24.21
CA GLN A 173 -2.16 10.81 -24.44
C GLN A 173 -3.49 10.98 -23.71
N VAL A 174 -3.45 11.58 -22.51
CA VAL A 174 -4.60 11.97 -21.69
C VAL A 174 -4.48 13.43 -21.26
N ASP A 175 -5.61 14.08 -20.96
CA ASP A 175 -5.68 15.45 -20.48
C ASP A 175 -5.52 15.56 -18.96
N ALA A 176 -5.93 14.53 -18.24
CA ALA A 176 -5.84 14.39 -16.79
C ALA A 176 -5.55 12.94 -16.41
N VAL A 177 -5.12 12.71 -15.19
CA VAL A 177 -5.02 11.37 -14.58
C VAL A 177 -5.67 11.38 -13.21
N ILE A 178 -6.37 10.30 -12.85
CA ILE A 178 -6.76 9.93 -11.49
C ILE A 178 -5.85 8.79 -11.04
N GLY A 179 -5.59 8.64 -9.74
CA GLY A 179 -4.62 7.67 -9.23
C GLY A 179 -3.24 8.27 -8.97
N ALA A 180 -3.02 9.52 -9.38
CA ALA A 180 -1.78 10.22 -9.12
C ALA A 180 -1.66 10.60 -7.64
N PHE A 181 -0.59 10.14 -6.99
CA PHE A 181 -0.32 10.43 -5.58
C PHE A 181 0.38 11.77 -5.42
N ARG A 182 -0.14 12.60 -4.49
CA ARG A 182 0.35 13.96 -4.22
C ARG A 182 1.82 14.03 -3.79
N ASN A 183 2.34 12.95 -3.22
CA ASN A 183 3.72 12.81 -2.77
C ASN A 183 4.67 12.23 -3.83
N PHE A 184 4.15 11.64 -4.91
CA PHE A 184 4.96 10.96 -5.91
C PHE A 184 4.83 11.59 -7.31
N GLU A 185 3.65 11.55 -7.95
CA GLU A 185 3.47 12.03 -9.32
C GLU A 185 3.69 13.53 -9.46
N LEU A 186 3.31 14.36 -8.46
CA LEU A 186 3.62 15.79 -8.51
C LEU A 186 5.12 16.06 -8.51
N ASN A 187 5.89 15.29 -7.72
CA ASN A 187 7.35 15.36 -7.72
C ASN A 187 7.95 14.89 -9.06
N GLN A 188 7.38 13.83 -9.64
CA GLN A 188 7.81 13.33 -10.95
C GLN A 188 7.60 14.40 -12.04
N LEU A 189 6.42 15.05 -12.08
CA LEU A 189 6.16 16.14 -13.03
C LEU A 189 7.11 17.32 -12.81
N ALA A 190 7.40 17.70 -11.56
CA ALA A 190 8.33 18.79 -11.24
C ALA A 190 9.76 18.50 -11.72
N LEU A 191 10.25 17.27 -11.60
CA LEU A 191 11.55 16.85 -12.13
C LEU A 191 11.61 16.94 -13.66
N GLU A 192 10.49 16.72 -14.36
CA GLU A 192 10.32 16.90 -15.79
C GLU A 192 10.06 18.39 -16.16
N LYS A 193 10.26 19.32 -15.22
CA LYS A 193 10.05 20.77 -15.39
C LYS A 193 8.62 21.11 -15.82
N GLN A 194 7.65 20.29 -15.41
CA GLN A 194 6.23 20.52 -15.59
C GLN A 194 5.58 20.76 -14.24
N GLU A 195 4.59 21.65 -14.19
CA GLU A 195 3.81 21.91 -12.99
C GLU A 195 2.47 21.18 -13.12
N GLY A 196 2.18 20.28 -12.13
CA GLY A 196 0.89 19.63 -11.97
C GLY A 196 -0.05 20.47 -11.10
N ILE A 197 -1.34 20.50 -11.45
CA ILE A 197 -2.42 20.98 -10.58
C ILE A 197 -3.18 19.75 -10.11
N ALA A 198 -3.29 19.57 -8.80
CA ALA A 198 -3.97 18.44 -8.18
C ALA A 198 -5.33 18.87 -7.61
N PHE A 199 -6.35 18.03 -7.84
CA PHE A 199 -7.67 18.13 -7.23
C PHE A 199 -7.82 16.93 -6.27
N PHE A 200 -7.96 17.23 -4.98
CA PHE A 200 -7.95 16.19 -3.94
C PHE A 200 -9.36 15.69 -3.64
N PRO A 201 -9.60 14.37 -3.54
CA PRO A 201 -10.92 13.79 -3.29
C PRO A 201 -11.65 14.39 -2.08
N GLU A 202 -10.93 14.68 -1.01
CA GLU A 202 -11.48 15.27 0.21
C GLU A 202 -12.09 16.67 0.00
N GLN A 203 -11.66 17.41 -1.03
CA GLN A 203 -12.24 18.70 -1.40
C GLN A 203 -13.57 18.55 -2.17
N TYR A 204 -13.86 17.34 -2.63
CA TYR A 204 -15.05 17.00 -3.43
C TYR A 204 -15.99 16.04 -2.68
N GLY A 205 -15.91 16.05 -1.35
CA GLY A 205 -16.86 15.37 -0.47
C GLY A 205 -16.55 13.89 -0.23
N VAL A 206 -15.39 13.38 -0.65
CA VAL A 206 -14.95 12.05 -0.27
C VAL A 206 -14.43 12.08 1.17
N PRO A 207 -14.91 11.23 2.10
CA PRO A 207 -14.37 11.17 3.45
C PRO A 207 -12.88 10.78 3.46
N ALA A 208 -12.17 11.17 4.52
CA ALA A 208 -10.80 10.69 4.73
C ALA A 208 -10.79 9.16 4.86
N TYR A 209 -9.82 8.52 4.21
CA TYR A 209 -9.64 7.06 4.18
C TYR A 209 -8.16 6.69 4.27
N ASP A 210 -7.88 5.42 4.56
CA ASP A 210 -6.52 4.89 4.47
C ASP A 210 -6.17 4.64 3.00
N GLU A 211 -5.15 5.34 2.50
CA GLU A 211 -4.74 5.16 1.10
C GLU A 211 -4.19 3.76 0.88
N LEU A 212 -3.17 3.36 1.66
CA LEU A 212 -2.59 2.03 1.54
C LEU A 212 -2.88 1.20 2.78
N ILE A 213 -3.58 0.10 2.56
CA ILE A 213 -3.92 -0.90 3.58
C ILE A 213 -3.28 -2.24 3.25
N LEU A 214 -3.12 -3.07 4.26
CA LEU A 214 -2.79 -4.48 4.10
C LEU A 214 -4.07 -5.30 4.17
N VAL A 215 -4.28 -6.12 3.16
CA VAL A 215 -5.41 -7.07 3.10
C VAL A 215 -4.91 -8.51 3.19
N ALA A 216 -5.70 -9.35 3.86
CA ALA A 216 -5.53 -10.80 3.96
C ALA A 216 -6.81 -11.51 3.48
N ASN A 217 -6.69 -12.81 3.18
CA ASN A 217 -7.88 -13.64 3.00
C ASN A 217 -8.56 -13.82 4.35
N LYS A 218 -9.87 -13.57 4.40
CA LYS A 218 -10.70 -13.62 5.60
C LYS A 218 -10.63 -14.95 6.35
N ASN A 219 -10.37 -16.04 5.63
CA ASN A 219 -10.24 -17.37 6.21
C ASN A 219 -8.91 -17.59 6.97
N ASN A 220 -7.91 -16.73 6.71
CA ASN A 220 -6.54 -16.87 7.22
C ASN A 220 -6.11 -15.74 8.17
N VAL A 221 -7.04 -14.87 8.60
CA VAL A 221 -6.72 -13.67 9.42
C VAL A 221 -6.17 -13.98 10.82
N THR A 222 -6.43 -15.16 11.37
CA THR A 222 -5.95 -15.59 12.68
C THR A 222 -4.55 -16.20 12.64
N ASP A 223 -3.90 -16.18 11.49
CA ASP A 223 -2.57 -16.74 11.31
C ASP A 223 -1.54 -15.94 12.13
N LYS A 224 -0.76 -16.65 12.96
CA LYS A 224 0.33 -16.06 13.75
C LYS A 224 1.34 -15.31 12.88
N LYS A 225 1.51 -15.71 11.63
CA LYS A 225 2.39 -15.02 10.65
C LYS A 225 1.93 -13.59 10.41
N THR A 226 0.62 -13.36 10.28
CA THR A 226 0.07 -12.01 10.06
C THR A 226 0.31 -11.12 11.28
N SER A 227 0.10 -11.64 12.50
CA SER A 227 0.40 -10.88 13.73
C SER A 227 1.90 -10.54 13.83
N ALA A 228 2.79 -11.50 13.57
CA ALA A 228 4.24 -11.31 13.57
C ALA A 228 4.67 -10.28 12.49
N PHE A 229 4.06 -10.31 11.30
CA PHE A 229 4.30 -9.35 10.22
C PHE A 229 3.92 -7.92 10.65
N LEU A 230 2.75 -7.75 11.24
CA LEU A 230 2.30 -6.44 11.74
C LEU A 230 3.19 -5.92 12.88
N THR A 231 3.66 -6.81 13.77
CA THR A 231 4.60 -6.45 14.84
C THR A 231 5.92 -5.94 14.24
N ALA A 232 6.44 -6.59 13.21
CA ALA A 232 7.65 -6.15 12.52
C ALA A 232 7.44 -4.78 11.82
N LEU A 233 6.27 -4.54 11.24
CA LEU A 233 5.92 -3.24 10.66
C LEU A 233 5.87 -2.12 11.71
N GLU A 234 5.28 -2.37 12.88
CA GLU A 234 5.23 -1.39 13.98
C GLU A 234 6.64 -1.04 14.48
N GLN A 235 7.52 -2.04 14.58
CA GLN A 235 8.94 -1.83 14.90
C GLN A 235 9.64 -0.99 13.83
N ALA A 236 9.40 -1.29 12.55
CA ALA A 236 9.95 -0.53 11.43
C ALA A 236 9.44 0.91 11.39
N THR A 237 8.15 1.13 11.60
CA THR A 237 7.55 2.47 11.63
C THR A 237 8.10 3.29 12.79
N SER A 238 8.22 2.70 13.98
CA SER A 238 8.85 3.35 15.14
C SER A 238 10.32 3.70 14.87
N TYR A 239 11.07 2.79 14.25
CA TYR A 239 12.45 3.03 13.84
C TYR A 239 12.57 4.17 12.82
N LEU A 240 11.70 4.19 11.84
CA LEU A 240 11.60 5.21 10.80
C LEU A 240 11.41 6.62 11.38
N GLN A 241 10.53 6.75 12.36
CA GLN A 241 10.26 8.01 13.05
C GLN A 241 11.45 8.48 13.91
N ALA A 242 12.11 7.55 14.59
CA ALA A 242 13.24 7.86 15.45
C ALA A 242 14.55 8.11 14.66
N HIS A 243 14.73 7.46 13.49
CA HIS A 243 15.96 7.43 12.72
C HIS A 243 15.72 7.63 11.21
N PRO A 244 15.10 8.74 10.77
CA PRO A 244 14.67 8.89 9.37
C PRO A 244 15.80 8.82 8.34
N ASN A 245 16.99 9.30 8.68
CA ASN A 245 18.15 9.25 7.78
C ASN A 245 18.70 7.82 7.61
N GLU A 246 18.77 7.05 8.70
CA GLU A 246 19.21 5.65 8.65
C GLU A 246 18.16 4.76 7.97
N ALA A 247 16.89 5.07 8.16
CA ALA A 247 15.78 4.40 7.51
C ALA A 247 15.79 4.66 5.99
N TRP A 248 16.12 5.88 5.55
CA TRP A 248 16.36 6.18 4.14
C TRP A 248 17.48 5.32 3.56
N GLN A 249 18.62 5.22 4.26
CA GLN A 249 19.72 4.37 3.80
C GLN A 249 19.32 2.89 3.74
N ALA A 250 18.54 2.41 4.70
CA ALA A 250 17.99 1.06 4.66
C ALA A 250 17.05 0.86 3.47
N PHE A 251 16.13 1.81 3.22
CA PHE A 251 15.21 1.77 2.09
C PHE A 251 15.96 1.69 0.75
N VAL A 252 16.89 2.59 0.50
CA VAL A 252 17.63 2.60 -0.78
C VAL A 252 18.54 1.39 -0.95
N SER A 253 19.03 0.77 0.14
CA SER A 253 19.87 -0.42 0.08
C SER A 253 19.15 -1.66 -0.46
N TYR A 254 17.81 -1.68 -0.48
CA TYR A 254 17.03 -2.78 -1.01
C TYR A 254 17.24 -2.97 -2.53
N LYS A 255 17.19 -1.88 -3.29
CA LYS A 255 17.47 -1.83 -4.74
C LYS A 255 18.23 -0.54 -5.07
N PRO A 256 19.55 -0.44 -4.80
CA PRO A 256 20.26 0.83 -4.83
C PRO A 256 20.21 1.58 -6.17
N ASN A 257 20.22 0.84 -7.28
CA ASN A 257 20.20 1.42 -8.62
C ASN A 257 18.82 1.97 -9.03
N GLU A 258 17.75 1.48 -8.38
CA GLU A 258 16.37 1.87 -8.69
C GLU A 258 15.84 2.89 -7.67
N LEU A 259 16.22 2.78 -6.39
CA LEU A 259 15.62 3.56 -5.32
C LEU A 259 16.40 4.83 -4.94
N ASN A 260 17.71 4.88 -5.18
CA ASN A 260 18.51 6.07 -4.87
C ASN A 260 18.40 7.13 -6.00
N THR A 261 17.21 7.67 -6.19
CA THR A 261 16.90 8.64 -7.25
C THR A 261 16.44 9.99 -6.66
N PRO A 262 16.56 11.10 -7.40
CA PRO A 262 16.01 12.39 -6.98
C PRO A 262 14.49 12.32 -6.71
N LEU A 263 13.74 11.55 -7.51
CA LEU A 263 12.30 11.36 -7.31
C LEU A 263 12.00 10.72 -5.95
N ASN A 264 12.64 9.59 -5.65
CA ASN A 264 12.43 8.92 -4.39
C ASN A 264 12.91 9.74 -3.18
N GLN A 265 13.93 10.58 -3.32
CA GLN A 265 14.37 11.50 -2.26
C GLN A 265 13.33 12.58 -1.95
N LEU A 266 12.66 13.12 -2.95
CA LEU A 266 11.56 14.08 -2.77
C LEU A 266 10.33 13.38 -2.19
N ALA A 267 9.90 12.30 -2.84
CA ALA A 267 8.74 11.53 -2.41
C ALA A 267 8.88 10.97 -0.99
N TRP A 268 10.09 10.54 -0.57
CA TRP A 268 10.36 10.11 0.79
C TRP A 268 9.95 11.17 1.84
N LYS A 269 10.39 12.41 1.63
CA LYS A 269 10.09 13.51 2.56
C LYS A 269 8.58 13.78 2.61
N ASP A 270 7.94 13.73 1.45
CA ASP A 270 6.52 14.02 1.31
C ASP A 270 5.64 12.86 1.79
N THR A 271 6.15 11.62 1.83
CA THR A 271 5.45 10.43 2.33
C THR A 271 5.43 10.37 3.86
N LEU A 272 6.51 10.76 4.54
CA LEU A 272 6.64 10.58 5.99
C LEU A 272 5.44 11.06 6.82
N PRO A 273 4.81 12.23 6.52
CA PRO A 273 3.64 12.70 7.27
C PRO A 273 2.37 11.84 7.11
N PHE A 274 2.31 11.01 6.06
CA PHE A 274 1.14 10.19 5.74
C PHE A 274 1.25 8.75 6.25
N LEU A 275 2.43 8.32 6.70
CA LEU A 275 2.65 6.99 7.24
C LEU A 275 1.70 6.68 8.41
N ALA A 276 1.17 5.47 8.43
CA ALA A 276 0.41 4.98 9.57
C ALA A 276 1.34 4.78 10.78
N ASN A 277 1.21 5.66 11.79
CA ASN A 277 2.04 5.60 13.01
C ASN A 277 1.87 4.29 13.77
N LYS A 278 0.71 3.69 13.67
CA LYS A 278 0.34 2.40 14.28
C LYS A 278 -0.33 1.54 13.22
N PRO A 279 0.45 0.78 12.42
CA PRO A 279 -0.08 -0.01 11.31
C PRO A 279 -1.25 -0.91 11.65
N ARG A 280 -1.27 -1.50 12.84
CA ARG A 280 -2.31 -2.41 13.32
C ARG A 280 -3.62 -1.69 13.66
N GLN A 281 -3.54 -0.47 14.19
CA GLN A 281 -4.69 0.26 14.73
C GLN A 281 -5.79 0.46 13.67
N LEU A 282 -7.04 0.22 14.08
CA LEU A 282 -8.24 0.40 13.26
C LEU A 282 -9.05 1.59 13.78
N ASP A 283 -9.28 2.60 12.95
CA ASP A 283 -10.29 3.63 13.20
C ASP A 283 -11.68 3.12 12.76
N ALA A 284 -12.32 2.39 13.65
CA ALA A 284 -13.62 1.76 13.38
C ALA A 284 -14.69 2.76 12.89
N LYS A 285 -14.70 3.99 13.44
CA LYS A 285 -15.66 5.02 13.06
C LYS A 285 -15.43 5.49 11.62
N ARG A 286 -14.17 5.77 11.26
CA ARG A 286 -13.80 6.21 9.90
C ARG A 286 -14.11 5.14 8.86
N TYR A 287 -13.82 3.88 9.18
CA TYR A 287 -14.13 2.74 8.31
C TYR A 287 -15.64 2.58 8.09
N GLN A 288 -16.45 2.69 9.15
CA GLN A 288 -17.90 2.62 9.03
C GLN A 288 -18.45 3.81 8.22
N GLN A 289 -17.97 5.02 8.46
CA GLN A 289 -18.37 6.21 7.69
C GLN A 289 -18.07 6.08 6.20
N MET A 290 -16.91 5.49 5.83
CA MET A 290 -16.57 5.25 4.43
C MET A 290 -17.51 4.22 3.80
N ALA A 291 -17.87 3.13 4.49
CA ALA A 291 -18.82 2.14 3.99
C ALA A 291 -20.21 2.77 3.72
N GLU A 292 -20.70 3.59 4.64
CA GLU A 292 -21.96 4.31 4.51
C GLU A 292 -21.92 5.32 3.35
N PHE A 293 -20.82 6.06 3.23
CA PHE A 293 -20.61 6.98 2.12
C PHE A 293 -20.64 6.25 0.77
N MET A 294 -19.91 5.15 0.63
CA MET A 294 -19.86 4.38 -0.61
C MET A 294 -21.23 3.80 -0.97
N GLN A 295 -22.01 3.35 0.00
CA GLN A 295 -23.41 2.94 -0.22
C GLN A 295 -24.27 4.11 -0.70
N GLN A 296 -24.19 5.28 -0.04
CA GLN A 296 -24.95 6.47 -0.42
C GLN A 296 -24.61 6.95 -1.85
N LYS A 297 -23.39 6.74 -2.29
CA LYS A 297 -22.93 7.09 -3.65
C LYS A 297 -23.20 5.99 -4.68
N GLY A 298 -23.77 4.85 -4.26
CA GLY A 298 -24.05 3.73 -5.15
C GLY A 298 -22.80 2.96 -5.60
N LEU A 299 -21.66 3.18 -4.96
CA LEU A 299 -20.38 2.49 -5.26
C LEU A 299 -20.39 1.06 -4.72
N ILE A 300 -21.18 0.79 -3.69
CA ILE A 300 -21.47 -0.54 -3.17
C ILE A 300 -22.99 -0.67 -2.92
N PRO A 301 -23.58 -1.86 -3.07
CA PRO A 301 -25.01 -2.05 -2.91
C PRO A 301 -25.48 -1.88 -1.46
N LYS A 302 -24.60 -2.17 -0.49
CA LYS A 302 -24.91 -2.12 0.95
C LYS A 302 -23.64 -1.95 1.77
N ALA A 303 -23.68 -1.06 2.77
CA ALA A 303 -22.67 -1.03 3.82
C ALA A 303 -22.82 -2.26 4.73
N LEU A 304 -21.80 -3.09 4.79
CA LEU A 304 -21.75 -4.27 5.66
C LEU A 304 -21.24 -3.88 7.05
N ALA A 305 -21.35 -4.80 8.01
CA ALA A 305 -20.77 -4.58 9.33
C ALA A 305 -19.23 -4.46 9.24
N LEU A 306 -18.64 -3.65 10.11
CA LEU A 306 -17.19 -3.37 10.10
C LEU A 306 -16.32 -4.62 9.99
N LYS A 307 -16.65 -5.69 10.73
CA LYS A 307 -15.94 -6.97 10.73
C LYS A 307 -15.87 -7.67 9.37
N GLU A 308 -16.72 -7.28 8.42
CA GLU A 308 -16.69 -7.80 7.05
C GLU A 308 -15.58 -7.14 6.22
N TYR A 309 -15.14 -5.94 6.61
CA TYR A 309 -14.13 -5.15 5.90
C TYR A 309 -12.78 -5.10 6.63
N ALA A 310 -12.80 -5.11 7.97
CA ALA A 310 -11.60 -4.87 8.74
C ALA A 310 -11.62 -5.63 10.07
N VAL A 311 -10.44 -6.10 10.46
CA VAL A 311 -10.18 -6.71 11.76
C VAL A 311 -8.96 -6.07 12.39
N GLU A 312 -8.95 -6.04 13.69
CA GLU A 312 -7.77 -5.71 14.50
C GLU A 312 -7.16 -7.04 14.97
N ILE A 313 -5.90 -7.28 14.62
CA ILE A 313 -5.18 -8.50 14.96
C ILE A 313 -4.32 -8.20 16.19
N GLU A 314 -4.48 -8.99 17.24
CA GLU A 314 -3.69 -8.90 18.49
C GLU A 314 -2.23 -9.36 18.33
#